data_097363d50f38ce8a942faff4ba6f6cc3
#
_entry.id   097363d50f38ce8a942faff4ba6f6cc3
#
_cell.length_a   1.000
_cell.length_b   1.000
_cell.length_c   1.000
_cell.angle_alpha   90.00
_cell.angle_beta   90.00
_cell.angle_gamma   90.00
#
_symmetry.space_group_name_H-M   'P 1'
#
loop_
_entity.id
_entity.type
_entity.pdbx_description
1 polymer ?
#
loop_
_entity_poly.entity_id
_entity_poly.type
_entity_poly.pdbx_seq_one_letter_code
_entity_poly.pdbx_strand_id
1 'polypeptide(L)'
;MKRLFIYAAAIVVAVSIAAVFWVVRGLSDFDLSEHTQREITFTVDDAVLSGTLIMPKDVIAPPIAIIVHGDGAQDRFSNGGALPLISTLTDAGIGVFSWDKAGVGTSTGNWLNQTMDDRADEALAALQAVSALDGIEGNRVGFLGFSQAGWVLPRVANRIVPSFTVIVGGAVSWRDQGTYFNRVELTSQGVSADIIEQRLAERMRDNDIVFGVSADPSSRPEMEVERFGFVAGAYWEDSTQSIPNMNGPVLAIWGEDDLNVDAHNDSEIFREQLMPLSDIRQVVLVNNATHGLLRADLFNYQLPSQWPWYLQYIFLGMGQKAFAEHSLDQITDWILTVTEN
;
A
#
# COMPACT_ATOMS: atom_id res chain seq x y z
N MET A 1 -31.19 -19.70 42.51
CA MET A 1 -30.94 -20.25 41.17
C MET A 1 -31.66 -19.47 40.04
N LYS A 2 -32.99 -19.24 40.05
CA LYS A 2 -33.70 -18.53 38.95
C LYS A 2 -33.17 -17.10 38.69
N ARG A 3 -32.87 -16.30 39.71
CA ARG A 3 -32.31 -14.94 39.52
C ARG A 3 -30.91 -14.97 38.88
N LEU A 4 -30.06 -15.93 39.25
CA LEU A 4 -28.71 -16.07 38.68
C LEU A 4 -28.80 -16.42 37.20
N PHE A 5 -29.76 -17.27 36.81
CA PHE A 5 -30.01 -17.64 35.40
C PHE A 5 -30.51 -16.45 34.57
N ILE A 6 -31.36 -15.59 35.13
CA ILE A 6 -31.86 -14.37 34.50
C ILE A 6 -30.70 -13.38 34.27
N TYR A 7 -29.81 -13.18 35.24
CA TYR A 7 -28.65 -12.29 35.10
C TYR A 7 -27.66 -12.84 34.07
N ALA A 8 -27.39 -14.16 34.06
CA ALA A 8 -26.52 -14.76 33.07
C ALA A 8 -27.09 -14.61 31.63
N ALA A 9 -28.39 -14.84 31.46
CA ALA A 9 -29.07 -14.64 30.17
C ALA A 9 -29.03 -13.17 29.71
N ALA A 10 -29.25 -12.22 30.63
CA ALA A 10 -29.16 -10.79 30.32
C ALA A 10 -27.75 -10.36 29.91
N ILE A 11 -26.71 -10.90 30.55
CA ILE A 11 -25.31 -10.64 30.19
C ILE A 11 -25.02 -11.21 28.80
N VAL A 12 -25.43 -12.45 28.48
CA VAL A 12 -25.24 -13.04 27.16
C VAL A 12 -25.92 -12.20 26.08
N VAL A 13 -27.15 -11.76 26.31
CA VAL A 13 -27.88 -10.90 25.35
C VAL A 13 -27.16 -9.55 25.19
N ALA A 14 -26.72 -8.93 26.25
CA ALA A 14 -25.97 -7.66 26.18
C ALA A 14 -24.65 -7.79 25.42
N VAL A 15 -23.88 -8.87 25.67
CA VAL A 15 -22.64 -9.17 24.96
C VAL A 15 -22.93 -9.44 23.47
N SER A 16 -23.99 -10.19 23.15
CA SER A 16 -24.37 -10.45 21.76
C SER A 16 -24.77 -9.17 21.02
N ILE A 17 -25.53 -8.29 21.65
CA ILE A 17 -25.90 -6.97 21.07
C ILE A 17 -24.64 -6.11 20.86
N ALA A 18 -23.74 -6.06 21.81
CA ALA A 18 -22.48 -5.32 21.69
C ALA A 18 -21.60 -5.87 20.56
N ALA A 19 -21.51 -7.20 20.42
CA ALA A 19 -20.77 -7.86 19.34
C ALA A 19 -21.38 -7.56 17.97
N VAL A 20 -22.71 -7.64 17.84
CA VAL A 20 -23.40 -7.27 16.59
C VAL A 20 -23.18 -5.80 16.25
N PHE A 21 -23.32 -4.91 17.21
CA PHE A 21 -23.07 -3.47 17.01
C PHE A 21 -21.63 -3.21 16.56
N TRP A 22 -20.67 -3.90 17.20
CA TRP A 22 -19.24 -3.80 16.85
C TRP A 22 -18.99 -4.25 15.40
N VAL A 23 -19.55 -5.41 14.99
CA VAL A 23 -19.41 -5.93 13.63
C VAL A 23 -20.08 -4.99 12.61
N VAL A 24 -21.32 -4.53 12.88
CA VAL A 24 -22.03 -3.62 11.97
C VAL A 24 -21.25 -2.31 11.78
N ARG A 25 -20.67 -1.77 12.86
CA ARG A 25 -19.86 -0.56 12.78
C ARG A 25 -18.56 -0.78 11.99
N GLY A 26 -17.88 -1.93 12.15
CA GLY A 26 -16.70 -2.25 11.37
C GLY A 26 -17.03 -2.43 9.89
N LEU A 27 -18.14 -3.10 9.59
CA LEU A 27 -18.59 -3.31 8.21
C LEU A 27 -18.98 -2.01 7.50
N SER A 28 -19.39 -0.95 8.22
CA SER A 28 -19.67 0.35 7.60
C SER A 28 -18.43 0.97 6.94
N ASP A 29 -17.22 0.67 7.43
CA ASP A 29 -15.97 1.16 6.86
C ASP A 29 -15.62 0.51 5.51
N PHE A 30 -16.36 -0.54 5.12
CA PHE A 30 -16.26 -1.20 3.82
C PHE A 30 -17.36 -0.78 2.84
N ASP A 31 -18.29 0.05 3.27
CA ASP A 31 -19.42 0.52 2.46
C ASP A 31 -19.19 1.96 1.98
N LEU A 32 -18.88 2.10 0.71
CA LEU A 32 -18.67 3.41 0.06
C LEU A 32 -19.95 3.96 -0.58
N SER A 33 -21.13 3.39 -0.31
CA SER A 33 -22.40 3.77 -0.96
C SER A 33 -22.89 5.20 -0.62
N GLU A 34 -22.44 5.75 0.50
CA GLU A 34 -22.71 7.13 0.90
C GLU A 34 -21.94 8.16 0.06
N HIS A 35 -20.86 7.74 -0.63
CA HIS A 35 -20.00 8.60 -1.44
C HIS A 35 -20.37 8.52 -2.92
N THR A 36 -20.15 9.61 -3.66
CA THR A 36 -20.32 9.60 -5.11
C THR A 36 -19.21 8.80 -5.77
N GLN A 37 -19.57 7.80 -6.55
CA GLN A 37 -18.63 6.95 -7.26
C GLN A 37 -18.77 7.18 -8.78
N ARG A 38 -17.62 7.30 -9.46
CA ARG A 38 -17.56 7.48 -10.91
C ARG A 38 -16.50 6.56 -11.50
N GLU A 39 -16.91 5.72 -12.46
CA GLU A 39 -15.98 4.91 -13.25
C GLU A 39 -15.21 5.81 -14.22
N ILE A 40 -13.89 5.61 -14.27
CA ILE A 40 -12.97 6.31 -15.16
C ILE A 40 -12.13 5.27 -15.87
N THR A 41 -11.99 5.43 -17.17
CA THR A 41 -11.06 4.67 -17.99
C THR A 41 -10.00 5.61 -18.56
N PHE A 42 -8.77 5.13 -18.64
CA PHE A 42 -7.67 5.83 -19.28
C PHE A 42 -6.78 4.84 -20.02
N THR A 43 -6.00 5.32 -20.96
CA THR A 43 -5.18 4.49 -21.83
C THR A 43 -3.70 4.80 -21.59
N VAL A 44 -2.90 3.76 -21.50
CA VAL A 44 -1.43 3.83 -21.45
C VAL A 44 -0.92 2.81 -22.45
N ASP A 45 -0.16 3.24 -23.43
CA ASP A 45 0.23 2.44 -24.59
C ASP A 45 -0.99 1.72 -25.18
N ASP A 46 -0.98 0.38 -25.24
CA ASP A 46 -2.07 -0.45 -25.76
C ASP A 46 -3.05 -0.92 -24.67
N ALA A 47 -2.81 -0.59 -23.41
CA ALA A 47 -3.66 -1.00 -22.29
C ALA A 47 -4.74 0.05 -21.98
N VAL A 48 -5.98 -0.42 -21.81
CA VAL A 48 -7.09 0.37 -21.27
C VAL A 48 -7.27 0.00 -19.81
N LEU A 49 -7.04 0.95 -18.93
CA LEU A 49 -7.13 0.77 -17.48
C LEU A 49 -8.44 1.36 -16.96
N SER A 50 -9.06 0.67 -16.02
CA SER A 50 -10.34 1.03 -15.43
C SER A 50 -10.22 1.22 -13.93
N GLY A 51 -10.78 2.31 -13.43
CA GLY A 51 -10.75 2.65 -12.01
C GLY A 51 -12.01 3.35 -11.56
N THR A 52 -12.12 3.54 -10.25
CA THR A 52 -13.24 4.25 -9.62
C THR A 52 -12.71 5.48 -8.89
N LEU A 53 -13.27 6.64 -9.21
CA LEU A 53 -13.13 7.86 -8.42
C LEU A 53 -14.25 7.91 -7.38
N ILE A 54 -13.85 7.97 -6.12
CA ILE A 54 -14.75 8.10 -4.97
C ILE A 54 -14.59 9.54 -4.45
N MET A 55 -15.71 10.29 -4.44
CA MET A 55 -15.73 11.68 -4.00
C MET A 55 -16.37 11.79 -2.62
N PRO A 56 -15.79 12.57 -1.71
CA PRO A 56 -16.40 12.84 -0.41
C PRO A 56 -17.72 13.57 -0.58
N LYS A 57 -18.61 13.35 0.38
CA LYS A 57 -19.93 13.99 0.40
C LYS A 57 -19.79 15.47 0.80
N ASP A 58 -20.50 16.32 0.10
CA ASP A 58 -20.65 17.77 0.43
C ASP A 58 -19.32 18.56 0.49
N VAL A 59 -18.25 18.08 -0.12
CA VAL A 59 -16.96 18.80 -0.23
C VAL A 59 -16.77 19.33 -1.65
N ILE A 60 -16.56 20.64 -1.75
CA ILE A 60 -16.30 21.30 -3.03
C ILE A 60 -14.80 21.24 -3.32
N ALA A 61 -14.42 20.76 -4.51
CA ALA A 61 -13.03 20.65 -4.97
C ALA A 61 -12.09 20.01 -3.93
N PRO A 62 -12.36 18.77 -3.46
CA PRO A 62 -11.51 18.09 -2.48
C PRO A 62 -10.12 17.82 -3.06
N PRO A 63 -9.09 17.67 -2.23
CA PRO A 63 -7.87 17.04 -2.68
C PRO A 63 -8.14 15.59 -3.09
N ILE A 64 -7.41 15.08 -4.08
CA ILE A 64 -7.60 13.71 -4.60
C ILE A 64 -6.34 12.90 -4.38
N ALA A 65 -6.45 11.77 -3.70
CA ALA A 65 -5.41 10.77 -3.57
C ALA A 65 -5.55 9.69 -4.65
N ILE A 66 -4.56 9.60 -5.54
CA ILE A 66 -4.46 8.53 -6.53
C ILE A 66 -3.69 7.37 -5.89
N ILE A 67 -4.35 6.20 -5.74
CA ILE A 67 -3.72 5.02 -5.14
C ILE A 67 -2.85 4.30 -6.16
N VAL A 68 -1.56 4.13 -5.83
CA VAL A 68 -0.59 3.33 -6.60
C VAL A 68 -0.31 2.04 -5.85
N HIS A 69 -0.74 0.92 -6.43
CA HIS A 69 -0.69 -0.40 -5.80
C HIS A 69 0.73 -0.94 -5.61
N GLY A 70 0.90 -1.81 -4.62
CA GLY A 70 2.07 -2.63 -4.38
C GLY A 70 2.27 -3.75 -5.40
N ASP A 71 3.04 -4.79 -5.06
CA ASP A 71 3.25 -5.98 -5.91
C ASP A 71 1.99 -6.85 -5.98
N GLY A 72 1.93 -7.68 -7.02
CA GLY A 72 0.84 -8.63 -7.25
C GLY A 72 -0.29 -8.11 -8.15
N ALA A 73 -1.21 -9.01 -8.49
CA ALA A 73 -2.41 -8.74 -9.26
C ALA A 73 -3.46 -8.09 -8.34
N GLN A 74 -3.47 -6.76 -8.28
CA GLN A 74 -4.37 -6.02 -7.40
C GLN A 74 -5.47 -5.33 -8.19
N ASP A 75 -6.72 -5.55 -7.77
CA ASP A 75 -7.84 -4.74 -8.19
C ASP A 75 -7.82 -3.38 -7.47
N ARG A 76 -8.66 -2.46 -7.91
CA ARG A 76 -8.76 -1.08 -7.39
C ARG A 76 -9.01 -0.97 -5.88
N PHE A 77 -9.50 -2.01 -5.24
CA PHE A 77 -9.76 -2.05 -3.80
C PHE A 77 -8.88 -3.06 -3.04
N SER A 78 -7.87 -3.64 -3.71
CA SER A 78 -6.97 -4.65 -3.13
C SER A 78 -7.76 -5.80 -2.47
N ASN A 79 -8.72 -6.36 -3.21
CA ASN A 79 -9.68 -7.39 -2.74
C ASN A 79 -10.47 -6.94 -1.49
N GLY A 80 -10.78 -5.66 -1.40
CA GLY A 80 -11.49 -5.06 -0.27
C GLY A 80 -10.59 -4.62 0.89
N GLY A 81 -9.32 -4.98 0.88
CA GLY A 81 -8.38 -4.62 1.96
C GLY A 81 -8.11 -3.12 2.08
N ALA A 82 -8.24 -2.38 0.97
CA ALA A 82 -8.06 -0.94 0.96
C ALA A 82 -9.32 -0.14 1.36
N LEU A 83 -10.50 -0.77 1.44
CA LEU A 83 -11.77 -0.07 1.68
C LEU A 83 -11.79 0.75 2.98
N PRO A 84 -11.30 0.26 4.14
CA PRO A 84 -11.31 1.07 5.35
C PRO A 84 -10.41 2.32 5.26
N LEU A 85 -9.28 2.24 4.55
CA LEU A 85 -8.43 3.41 4.27
C LEU A 85 -9.16 4.39 3.35
N ILE A 86 -9.77 3.91 2.28
CA ILE A 86 -10.54 4.73 1.32
C ILE A 86 -11.70 5.44 2.05
N SER A 87 -12.43 4.71 2.90
CA SER A 87 -13.47 5.28 3.76
C SER A 87 -12.91 6.39 4.66
N THR A 88 -11.77 6.15 5.33
CA THR A 88 -11.13 7.16 6.18
C THR A 88 -10.75 8.42 5.40
N LEU A 89 -10.16 8.27 4.21
CA LEU A 89 -9.79 9.39 3.37
C LEU A 89 -11.03 10.19 2.92
N THR A 90 -12.07 9.50 2.48
CA THR A 90 -13.30 10.16 1.98
C THR A 90 -14.09 10.81 3.12
N ASP A 91 -14.13 10.20 4.30
CA ASP A 91 -14.73 10.79 5.51
C ASP A 91 -13.97 12.04 5.98
N ALA A 92 -12.65 12.07 5.76
CA ALA A 92 -11.82 13.26 6.04
C ALA A 92 -11.93 14.34 4.95
N GLY A 93 -12.72 14.13 3.89
CA GLY A 93 -12.90 15.11 2.83
C GLY A 93 -11.90 15.00 1.68
N ILE A 94 -11.19 13.89 1.55
CA ILE A 94 -10.22 13.61 0.49
C ILE A 94 -10.85 12.65 -0.51
N GLY A 95 -10.94 13.03 -1.79
CA GLY A 95 -11.36 12.11 -2.85
C GLY A 95 -10.28 11.05 -3.11
N VAL A 96 -10.69 9.88 -3.60
CA VAL A 96 -9.78 8.78 -3.89
C VAL A 96 -10.02 8.25 -5.30
N PHE A 97 -8.96 8.14 -6.09
CA PHE A 97 -8.98 7.40 -7.35
C PHE A 97 -8.10 6.17 -7.25
N SER A 98 -8.65 5.02 -7.61
CA SER A 98 -7.91 3.77 -7.67
C SER A 98 -8.34 2.96 -8.88
N TRP A 99 -7.40 2.23 -9.51
CA TRP A 99 -7.66 1.45 -10.72
C TRP A 99 -7.22 -0.01 -10.58
N ASP A 100 -7.81 -0.88 -11.39
CA ASP A 100 -7.36 -2.26 -11.54
C ASP A 100 -6.03 -2.26 -12.29
N LYS A 101 -5.00 -2.94 -11.78
CA LYS A 101 -3.73 -3.08 -12.49
C LYS A 101 -3.94 -3.71 -13.88
N ALA A 102 -3.01 -3.49 -14.78
CA ALA A 102 -3.07 -4.06 -16.13
C ALA A 102 -3.31 -5.59 -16.09
N GLY A 103 -4.36 -6.06 -16.77
CA GLY A 103 -4.78 -7.46 -16.80
C GLY A 103 -5.55 -7.92 -15.55
N VAL A 104 -5.95 -7.03 -14.65
CA VAL A 104 -6.76 -7.33 -13.46
C VAL A 104 -8.14 -6.70 -13.61
N GLY A 105 -9.15 -7.33 -13.04
CA GLY A 105 -10.52 -6.81 -13.04
C GLY A 105 -11.03 -6.51 -14.45
N THR A 106 -11.29 -5.23 -14.74
CA THR A 106 -11.76 -4.77 -16.05
C THR A 106 -10.68 -4.09 -16.90
N SER A 107 -9.45 -3.99 -16.37
CA SER A 107 -8.31 -3.46 -17.11
C SER A 107 -7.73 -4.48 -18.08
N THR A 108 -7.32 -4.02 -19.28
CA THR A 108 -6.61 -4.83 -20.26
C THR A 108 -5.10 -4.82 -20.02
N GLY A 109 -4.33 -5.60 -20.78
CA GLY A 109 -2.87 -5.68 -20.63
C GLY A 109 -2.41 -6.78 -19.69
N ASN A 110 -1.18 -6.66 -19.18
CA ASN A 110 -0.58 -7.60 -18.23
C ASN A 110 0.46 -6.89 -17.36
N TRP A 111 0.21 -6.75 -16.07
CA TRP A 111 1.11 -6.08 -15.12
C TRP A 111 2.48 -6.76 -14.98
N LEU A 112 2.59 -8.05 -15.30
CA LEU A 112 3.87 -8.78 -15.29
C LEU A 112 4.83 -8.36 -16.42
N ASN A 113 4.32 -7.68 -17.46
CA ASN A 113 5.13 -7.15 -18.53
C ASN A 113 5.61 -5.71 -18.29
N GLN A 114 5.27 -5.11 -17.15
CA GLN A 114 5.57 -3.73 -16.83
C GLN A 114 6.86 -3.58 -16.03
N THR A 115 7.64 -2.58 -16.39
CA THR A 115 8.74 -2.04 -15.58
C THR A 115 8.20 -1.04 -14.54
N MET A 116 9.05 -0.57 -13.63
CA MET A 116 8.69 0.51 -12.70
C MET A 116 8.50 1.86 -13.41
N ASP A 117 9.14 2.05 -14.57
CA ASP A 117 8.92 3.22 -15.42
C ASP A 117 7.54 3.17 -16.11
N ASP A 118 7.11 2.02 -16.65
CA ASP A 118 5.76 1.83 -17.22
C ASP A 118 4.69 2.10 -16.14
N ARG A 119 4.91 1.65 -14.92
CA ARG A 119 4.01 1.93 -13.81
C ARG A 119 3.99 3.41 -13.38
N ALA A 120 5.11 4.11 -13.54
CA ALA A 120 5.14 5.56 -13.35
C ALA A 120 4.36 6.27 -14.46
N ASP A 121 4.43 5.80 -15.70
CA ASP A 121 3.62 6.29 -16.81
C ASP A 121 2.12 6.05 -16.59
N GLU A 122 1.72 4.88 -16.05
CA GLU A 122 0.35 4.64 -15.63
C GLU A 122 -0.13 5.65 -14.57
N ALA A 123 0.68 5.91 -13.54
CA ALA A 123 0.33 6.86 -12.49
C ALA A 123 0.17 8.28 -13.05
N LEU A 124 1.05 8.69 -13.98
CA LEU A 124 0.93 9.99 -14.67
C LEU A 124 -0.31 10.09 -15.56
N ALA A 125 -0.65 9.02 -16.28
CA ALA A 125 -1.86 8.96 -17.09
C ALA A 125 -3.13 9.00 -16.23
N ALA A 126 -3.13 8.32 -15.08
CA ALA A 126 -4.19 8.40 -14.08
C ALA A 126 -4.37 9.83 -13.56
N LEU A 127 -3.27 10.52 -13.25
CA LEU A 127 -3.29 11.94 -12.84
C LEU A 127 -3.92 12.81 -13.93
N GLN A 128 -3.52 12.64 -15.19
CA GLN A 128 -4.07 13.40 -16.31
C GLN A 128 -5.57 13.15 -16.48
N ALA A 129 -6.00 11.87 -16.42
CA ALA A 129 -7.39 11.49 -16.56
C ALA A 129 -8.28 12.09 -15.46
N VAL A 130 -7.82 12.05 -14.21
CA VAL A 130 -8.53 12.60 -13.05
C VAL A 130 -8.55 14.13 -13.12
N SER A 131 -7.42 14.77 -13.40
CA SER A 131 -7.31 16.24 -13.45
C SER A 131 -8.10 16.88 -14.59
N ALA A 132 -8.45 16.11 -15.63
CA ALA A 132 -9.26 16.57 -16.75
C ALA A 132 -10.77 16.60 -16.45
N LEU A 133 -11.19 16.10 -15.28
CA LEU A 133 -12.62 16.04 -14.93
C LEU A 133 -13.13 17.38 -14.41
N ASP A 134 -14.38 17.71 -14.80
CA ASP A 134 -15.06 18.87 -14.27
C ASP A 134 -15.19 18.79 -12.74
N GLY A 135 -14.87 19.88 -12.05
CA GLY A 135 -14.93 19.99 -10.61
C GLY A 135 -13.69 19.46 -9.86
N ILE A 136 -12.66 19.00 -10.58
CA ILE A 136 -11.37 18.62 -10.00
C ILE A 136 -10.35 19.75 -10.20
N GLU A 137 -9.71 20.17 -9.14
CA GLU A 137 -8.59 21.10 -9.18
C GLU A 137 -7.28 20.30 -9.32
N GLY A 138 -6.68 20.30 -10.51
CA GLY A 138 -5.49 19.50 -10.82
C GLY A 138 -4.29 19.79 -9.90
N ASN A 139 -4.19 21.00 -9.35
CA ASN A 139 -3.19 21.38 -8.35
C ASN A 139 -3.46 20.82 -6.94
N ARG A 140 -4.55 20.07 -6.75
CA ARG A 140 -4.90 19.37 -5.51
C ARG A 140 -4.93 17.84 -5.68
N VAL A 141 -4.34 17.32 -6.76
CA VAL A 141 -4.25 15.88 -7.02
C VAL A 141 -2.84 15.39 -6.70
N GLY A 142 -2.74 14.35 -5.88
CA GLY A 142 -1.49 13.73 -5.46
C GLY A 142 -1.58 12.22 -5.42
N PHE A 143 -0.56 11.57 -4.88
CA PHE A 143 -0.43 10.11 -4.89
C PHE A 143 -0.34 9.54 -3.47
N LEU A 144 -0.91 8.35 -3.31
CA LEU A 144 -0.74 7.49 -2.15
C LEU A 144 -0.36 6.09 -2.63
N GLY A 145 0.86 5.66 -2.36
CA GLY A 145 1.37 4.39 -2.86
C GLY A 145 1.82 3.44 -1.77
N PHE A 146 1.79 2.14 -2.08
CA PHE A 146 2.13 1.09 -1.13
C PHE A 146 3.30 0.24 -1.64
N SER A 147 4.20 -0.15 -0.72
CA SER A 147 5.21 -1.18 -0.96
C SER A 147 6.00 -0.91 -2.25
N GLN A 148 5.77 -1.65 -3.32
CA GLN A 148 6.39 -1.49 -4.64
C GLN A 148 6.28 -0.05 -5.20
N ALA A 149 5.29 0.74 -4.76
CA ALA A 149 5.18 2.14 -5.12
C ALA A 149 6.37 2.99 -4.63
N GLY A 150 7.19 2.48 -3.71
CA GLY A 150 8.47 3.06 -3.32
C GLY A 150 9.49 3.16 -4.47
N TRP A 151 9.35 2.35 -5.53
CA TRP A 151 10.13 2.48 -6.77
C TRP A 151 9.42 3.31 -7.84
N VAL A 152 8.11 3.41 -7.79
CA VAL A 152 7.28 4.12 -8.79
C VAL A 152 7.17 5.62 -8.48
N LEU A 153 6.75 5.96 -7.25
CA LEU A 153 6.42 7.34 -6.90
C LEU A 153 7.63 8.30 -6.89
N PRO A 154 8.85 7.90 -6.51
CA PRO A 154 10.02 8.75 -6.72
C PRO A 154 10.23 9.10 -8.19
N ARG A 155 10.01 8.17 -9.14
CA ARG A 155 10.08 8.43 -10.57
C ARG A 155 9.03 9.43 -11.04
N VAL A 156 7.79 9.29 -10.54
CA VAL A 156 6.70 10.23 -10.81
C VAL A 156 7.06 11.63 -10.31
N ALA A 157 7.47 11.75 -9.05
CA ALA A 157 7.81 13.02 -8.42
C ALA A 157 9.06 13.69 -9.01
N ASN A 158 9.92 12.94 -9.70
CA ASN A 158 11.05 13.51 -10.47
C ASN A 158 10.61 14.14 -11.80
N ARG A 159 9.48 13.67 -12.36
CA ARG A 159 8.97 14.13 -13.68
C ARG A 159 7.98 15.29 -13.56
N ILE A 160 7.28 15.38 -12.44
CA ILE A 160 6.28 16.42 -12.14
C ILE A 160 6.42 16.93 -10.70
N VAL A 161 5.61 17.91 -10.33
CA VAL A 161 5.42 18.36 -8.94
C VAL A 161 4.01 17.94 -8.51
N PRO A 162 3.81 16.78 -7.86
CA PRO A 162 2.51 16.39 -7.34
C PRO A 162 2.09 17.33 -6.20
N SER A 163 0.79 17.46 -5.96
CA SER A 163 0.28 18.21 -4.79
C SER A 163 0.76 17.60 -3.48
N PHE A 164 0.86 16.29 -3.48
CA PHE A 164 1.45 15.49 -2.41
C PHE A 164 1.86 14.10 -2.91
N THR A 165 2.79 13.48 -2.21
CA THR A 165 3.18 12.08 -2.41
C THR A 165 3.25 11.40 -1.04
N VAL A 166 2.41 10.38 -0.82
CA VAL A 166 2.46 9.51 0.37
C VAL A 166 2.98 8.15 -0.06
N ILE A 167 4.01 7.65 0.62
CA ILE A 167 4.59 6.31 0.38
C ILE A 167 4.46 5.51 1.67
N VAL A 168 3.68 4.43 1.65
CA VAL A 168 3.46 3.52 2.77
C VAL A 168 4.27 2.25 2.58
N GLY A 169 5.18 1.93 3.49
CA GLY A 169 5.98 0.71 3.47
C GLY A 169 6.85 0.58 2.20
N GLY A 170 7.31 1.70 1.64
CA GLY A 170 8.10 1.71 0.41
C GLY A 170 9.48 1.09 0.62
N ALA A 171 9.87 0.13 -0.23
CA ALA A 171 11.23 -0.39 -0.27
C ALA A 171 12.13 0.48 -1.14
N VAL A 172 13.42 0.57 -0.79
CA VAL A 172 14.43 1.31 -1.55
C VAL A 172 15.10 0.42 -2.58
N SER A 173 15.63 -0.73 -2.17
CA SER A 173 16.33 -1.70 -3.02
C SER A 173 15.55 -3.01 -3.09
N TRP A 174 15.27 -3.51 -4.30
CA TRP A 174 14.60 -4.80 -4.49
C TRP A 174 15.39 -5.96 -3.90
N ARG A 175 16.71 -5.97 -4.11
CA ARG A 175 17.61 -7.02 -3.61
C ARG A 175 17.62 -7.07 -2.08
N ASP A 176 17.70 -5.91 -1.44
CA ASP A 176 17.75 -5.81 0.02
C ASP A 176 16.39 -6.14 0.64
N GLN A 177 15.30 -5.68 0.02
CA GLN A 177 13.95 -6.05 0.41
C GLN A 177 13.74 -7.57 0.34
N GLY A 178 14.13 -8.21 -0.77
CA GLY A 178 14.05 -9.67 -0.91
C GLY A 178 14.91 -10.42 0.11
N THR A 179 16.07 -9.86 0.47
CA THR A 179 16.96 -10.41 1.51
C THR A 179 16.33 -10.30 2.89
N TYR A 180 15.76 -9.14 3.22
CA TYR A 180 15.04 -8.92 4.47
C TYR A 180 13.83 -9.86 4.59
N PHE A 181 13.00 -9.96 3.54
CA PHE A 181 11.84 -10.84 3.49
C PHE A 181 12.21 -12.30 3.81
N ASN A 182 13.27 -12.81 3.17
CA ASN A 182 13.77 -14.17 3.44
C ASN A 182 14.36 -14.31 4.84
N ARG A 183 14.99 -13.27 5.39
CA ARG A 183 15.49 -13.25 6.76
C ARG A 183 14.36 -13.46 7.77
N VAL A 184 13.27 -12.70 7.60
CA VAL A 184 12.07 -12.80 8.43
C VAL A 184 11.47 -14.21 8.35
N GLU A 185 11.34 -14.76 7.14
CA GLU A 185 10.83 -16.12 6.91
C GLU A 185 11.68 -17.15 7.64
N LEU A 186 13.00 -17.16 7.44
CA LEU A 186 13.92 -18.12 8.09
C LEU A 186 13.93 -17.97 9.61
N THR A 187 13.83 -16.74 10.13
CA THR A 187 13.72 -16.46 11.55
C THR A 187 12.45 -17.07 12.14
N SER A 188 11.30 -16.90 11.44
CA SER A 188 10.01 -17.46 11.87
C SER A 188 10.02 -19.00 11.90
N GLN A 189 10.86 -19.63 11.07
CA GLN A 189 11.10 -21.09 11.04
C GLN A 189 12.07 -21.57 12.13
N GLY A 190 12.60 -20.67 12.97
CA GLY A 190 13.52 -21.01 14.05
C GLY A 190 14.95 -21.35 13.60
N VAL A 191 15.35 -20.93 12.40
CA VAL A 191 16.72 -21.10 11.90
C VAL A 191 17.67 -20.20 12.71
N SER A 192 18.85 -20.70 13.06
CA SER A 192 19.84 -19.91 13.81
C SER A 192 20.43 -18.77 12.98
N ALA A 193 20.79 -17.66 13.62
CA ALA A 193 21.29 -16.46 12.96
C ALA A 193 22.46 -16.72 12.01
N ASP A 194 23.47 -17.51 12.44
CA ASP A 194 24.63 -17.80 11.58
C ASP A 194 24.25 -18.55 10.29
N ILE A 195 23.28 -19.48 10.39
CA ILE A 195 22.78 -20.21 9.22
C ILE A 195 21.92 -19.28 8.33
N ILE A 196 21.16 -18.38 8.92
CA ILE A 196 20.41 -17.38 8.17
C ILE A 196 21.36 -16.54 7.32
N GLU A 197 22.39 -15.94 7.92
CA GLU A 197 23.34 -15.09 7.18
C GLU A 197 24.03 -15.87 6.04
N GLN A 198 24.45 -17.12 6.30
CA GLN A 198 25.04 -17.94 5.26
C GLN A 198 24.06 -18.16 4.08
N ARG A 199 22.81 -18.58 4.38
CA ARG A 199 21.79 -18.84 3.34
C ARG A 199 21.43 -17.59 2.56
N LEU A 200 21.31 -16.45 3.23
CA LEU A 200 21.01 -15.17 2.56
C LEU A 200 22.13 -14.75 1.62
N ALA A 201 23.40 -14.88 2.05
CA ALA A 201 24.54 -14.57 1.21
C ALA A 201 24.65 -15.53 -0.01
N GLU A 202 24.32 -16.81 0.16
CA GLU A 202 24.27 -17.79 -0.93
C GLU A 202 23.13 -17.45 -1.91
N ARG A 203 21.91 -17.19 -1.40
CA ARG A 203 20.73 -16.85 -2.19
C ARG A 203 20.93 -15.55 -2.97
N MET A 204 21.53 -14.53 -2.36
CA MET A 204 21.82 -13.26 -3.03
C MET A 204 22.78 -13.48 -4.21
N ARG A 205 23.89 -14.21 -4.02
CA ARG A 205 24.83 -14.52 -5.10
C ARG A 205 24.17 -15.32 -6.22
N ASP A 206 23.33 -16.28 -5.88
CA ASP A 206 22.59 -17.08 -6.84
C ASP A 206 21.58 -16.24 -7.62
N ASN A 207 20.82 -15.40 -6.94
CA ASN A 207 19.87 -14.48 -7.57
C ASN A 207 20.57 -13.43 -8.46
N ASP A 208 21.75 -12.92 -8.06
CA ASP A 208 22.55 -12.00 -8.88
C ASP A 208 22.95 -12.62 -10.23
N ILE A 209 23.18 -13.93 -10.25
CA ILE A 209 23.47 -14.68 -11.49
C ILE A 209 22.17 -14.92 -12.29
N VAL A 210 21.15 -15.43 -11.62
CA VAL A 210 19.88 -15.85 -12.23
C VAL A 210 19.12 -14.68 -12.85
N PHE A 211 19.06 -13.54 -12.14
CA PHE A 211 18.36 -12.33 -12.58
C PHE A 211 19.32 -11.27 -13.14
N GLY A 212 20.55 -11.68 -13.51
CA GLY A 212 21.53 -10.81 -14.15
C GLY A 212 21.23 -10.58 -15.64
N VAL A 213 22.23 -10.05 -16.36
CA VAL A 213 22.11 -9.65 -17.78
C VAL A 213 21.66 -10.80 -18.71
N SER A 214 21.95 -12.05 -18.34
CA SER A 214 21.59 -13.25 -19.10
C SER A 214 20.49 -14.06 -18.43
N ALA A 215 19.52 -13.39 -17.82
CA ALA A 215 18.41 -14.04 -17.13
C ALA A 215 17.67 -15.03 -18.06
N ASP A 216 17.55 -16.29 -17.63
CA ASP A 216 16.89 -17.36 -18.36
C ASP A 216 15.85 -18.04 -17.45
N PRO A 217 14.55 -18.05 -17.83
CA PRO A 217 13.49 -18.69 -17.06
C PRO A 217 13.75 -20.16 -16.73
N SER A 218 14.53 -20.87 -17.55
CA SER A 218 14.89 -22.28 -17.30
C SER A 218 15.73 -22.47 -16.02
N SER A 219 16.36 -21.41 -15.51
CA SER A 219 17.13 -21.42 -14.26
C SER A 219 16.25 -21.46 -12.99
N ARG A 220 14.96 -21.16 -13.13
CA ARG A 220 13.94 -21.21 -12.05
C ARG A 220 12.66 -21.89 -12.55
N PRO A 221 12.70 -23.20 -12.84
CA PRO A 221 11.55 -23.91 -13.42
C PRO A 221 10.30 -23.95 -12.51
N GLU A 222 10.46 -23.65 -11.22
CA GLU A 222 9.37 -23.51 -10.26
C GLU A 222 8.64 -22.15 -10.36
N MET A 223 9.19 -21.18 -11.06
CA MET A 223 8.59 -19.86 -11.26
C MET A 223 7.94 -19.76 -12.63
N GLU A 224 6.71 -19.27 -12.68
CA GLU A 224 6.03 -18.99 -13.96
C GLU A 224 6.87 -18.03 -14.81
N VAL A 225 6.94 -18.27 -16.12
CA VAL A 225 7.84 -17.55 -17.06
C VAL A 225 7.60 -16.04 -17.04
N GLU A 226 6.34 -15.61 -17.01
CA GLU A 226 5.99 -14.17 -16.95
C GLU A 226 6.41 -13.56 -15.60
N ARG A 227 6.21 -14.27 -14.50
CA ARG A 227 6.66 -13.82 -13.18
C ARG A 227 8.18 -13.75 -13.10
N PHE A 228 8.89 -14.69 -13.71
CA PHE A 228 10.34 -14.65 -13.83
C PHE A 228 10.79 -13.40 -14.59
N GLY A 229 10.18 -13.12 -15.74
CA GLY A 229 10.47 -11.93 -16.55
C GLY A 229 10.29 -10.63 -15.74
N PHE A 230 9.19 -10.53 -15.02
CA PHE A 230 8.91 -9.39 -14.14
C PHE A 230 9.98 -9.23 -13.05
N VAL A 231 10.31 -10.32 -12.34
CA VAL A 231 11.34 -10.30 -11.28
C VAL A 231 12.71 -9.94 -11.85
N ALA A 232 13.10 -10.53 -12.99
CA ALA A 232 14.37 -10.23 -13.64
C ALA A 232 14.47 -8.75 -14.08
N GLY A 233 13.37 -8.18 -14.58
CA GLY A 233 13.28 -6.76 -14.91
C GLY A 233 13.36 -5.83 -13.70
N ALA A 234 12.82 -6.25 -12.56
CA ALA A 234 12.76 -5.45 -11.35
C ALA A 234 13.92 -5.72 -10.36
N TYR A 235 14.69 -6.78 -10.54
CA TYR A 235 15.67 -7.26 -9.55
C TYR A 235 16.72 -6.22 -9.15
N TRP A 236 17.07 -5.32 -10.08
CA TRP A 236 18.05 -4.25 -9.86
C TRP A 236 17.42 -2.90 -9.56
N GLU A 237 16.11 -2.87 -9.27
CA GLU A 237 15.44 -1.64 -8.89
C GLU A 237 16.00 -1.10 -7.57
N ASP A 238 16.36 0.20 -7.61
CA ASP A 238 16.90 0.95 -6.48
C ASP A 238 16.46 2.41 -6.59
N SER A 239 15.78 2.92 -5.57
CA SER A 239 15.27 4.28 -5.52
C SER A 239 16.27 5.31 -4.96
N THR A 240 17.46 4.90 -4.54
CA THR A 240 18.47 5.77 -3.93
C THR A 240 18.78 7.00 -4.81
N GLN A 241 18.79 6.83 -6.14
CA GLN A 241 19.04 7.93 -7.06
C GLN A 241 17.80 8.79 -7.34
N SER A 242 16.61 8.27 -7.09
CA SER A 242 15.35 8.95 -7.39
C SER A 242 14.83 9.76 -6.20
N ILE A 243 15.00 9.27 -4.98
CA ILE A 243 14.49 9.90 -3.75
C ILE A 243 14.98 11.35 -3.57
N PRO A 244 16.29 11.68 -3.76
CA PRO A 244 16.79 13.05 -3.58
C PRO A 244 16.16 14.06 -4.54
N ASN A 245 15.68 13.60 -5.68
CA ASN A 245 15.12 14.43 -6.75
C ASN A 245 13.60 14.54 -6.71
N MET A 246 12.93 13.98 -5.71
CA MET A 246 11.49 14.09 -5.57
C MET A 246 11.08 15.56 -5.39
N ASN A 247 10.13 16.00 -6.20
CA ASN A 247 9.54 17.32 -6.12
C ASN A 247 8.26 17.33 -5.27
N GLY A 248 7.95 18.47 -4.68
CA GLY A 248 6.71 18.68 -3.91
C GLY A 248 6.75 18.09 -2.49
N PRO A 249 5.58 18.09 -1.83
CA PRO A 249 5.41 17.51 -0.49
C PRO A 249 5.52 15.99 -0.52
N VAL A 250 6.22 15.41 0.48
CA VAL A 250 6.42 13.95 0.61
C VAL A 250 6.21 13.52 2.05
N LEU A 251 5.34 12.54 2.27
CA LEU A 251 5.22 11.76 3.49
C LEU A 251 5.62 10.32 3.19
N ALA A 252 6.73 9.86 3.76
CA ALA A 252 7.15 8.47 3.71
C ALA A 252 6.93 7.84 5.09
N ILE A 253 6.09 6.78 5.17
CA ILE A 253 5.59 6.22 6.42
C ILE A 253 5.69 4.69 6.41
N TRP A 254 6.20 4.10 7.48
CA TRP A 254 6.33 2.65 7.66
C TRP A 254 5.75 2.22 8.99
N GLY A 255 5.29 0.97 9.04
CA GLY A 255 5.08 0.29 10.31
C GLY A 255 6.40 -0.19 10.90
N GLU A 256 6.62 0.04 12.20
CA GLU A 256 7.86 -0.37 12.86
C GLU A 256 8.03 -1.89 12.91
N ASP A 257 6.92 -2.64 12.92
CA ASP A 257 6.87 -4.10 12.93
C ASP A 257 6.67 -4.70 11.52
N ASP A 258 7.08 -4.00 10.47
CA ASP A 258 6.99 -4.46 9.09
C ASP A 258 7.81 -5.75 8.88
N LEU A 259 7.17 -6.82 8.39
CA LEU A 259 7.79 -8.11 8.10
C LEU A 259 8.15 -8.29 6.62
N ASN A 260 7.85 -7.30 5.76
CA ASN A 260 8.08 -7.38 4.32
C ASN A 260 9.21 -6.48 3.85
N VAL A 261 9.36 -5.32 4.48
CA VAL A 261 10.35 -4.28 4.18
C VAL A 261 11.11 -3.95 5.46
N ASP A 262 12.41 -3.73 5.37
CA ASP A 262 13.21 -3.27 6.50
C ASP A 262 12.90 -1.79 6.79
N ALA A 263 11.82 -1.58 7.56
CA ALA A 263 11.30 -0.26 7.87
C ALA A 263 12.35 0.67 8.49
N HIS A 264 13.23 0.13 9.35
CA HIS A 264 14.28 0.92 9.99
C HIS A 264 15.35 1.37 8.98
N ASN A 265 15.85 0.44 8.16
CA ASN A 265 16.86 0.74 7.16
C ASN A 265 16.30 1.68 6.07
N ASP A 266 15.13 1.35 5.51
CA ASP A 266 14.58 2.10 4.39
C ASP A 266 14.10 3.50 4.80
N SER A 267 13.51 3.64 6.00
CA SER A 267 13.16 4.96 6.54
C SER A 267 14.39 5.83 6.79
N GLU A 268 15.52 5.25 7.21
CA GLU A 268 16.77 6.01 7.40
C GLU A 268 17.32 6.48 6.06
N ILE A 269 17.34 5.63 5.03
CA ILE A 269 17.73 6.02 3.67
C ILE A 269 16.83 7.16 3.16
N PHE A 270 15.51 7.05 3.32
CA PHE A 270 14.59 8.13 2.95
C PHE A 270 14.87 9.41 3.74
N ARG A 271 15.17 9.32 5.05
CA ARG A 271 15.48 10.47 5.89
C ARG A 271 16.75 11.20 5.44
N GLU A 272 17.77 10.43 5.07
CA GLU A 272 19.03 10.99 4.58
C GLU A 272 18.90 11.60 3.18
N GLN A 273 18.15 10.94 2.28
CA GLN A 273 18.06 11.29 0.88
C GLN A 273 17.02 12.37 0.58
N LEU A 274 15.95 12.45 1.38
CA LEU A 274 14.86 13.42 1.17
C LEU A 274 15.16 14.83 1.73
N MET A 275 16.36 15.05 2.23
CA MET A 275 16.75 16.31 2.86
C MET A 275 16.54 17.57 1.96
N PRO A 276 16.20 18.73 2.53
CA PRO A 276 15.92 18.93 3.95
C PRO A 276 14.51 18.45 4.34
N LEU A 277 14.40 17.79 5.49
CA LEU A 277 13.09 17.48 6.08
C LEU A 277 12.41 18.77 6.57
N SER A 278 11.09 18.80 6.53
CA SER A 278 10.24 19.93 6.91
C SER A 278 8.84 19.45 7.18
N ASP A 279 7.91 20.34 7.51
CA ASP A 279 6.50 20.00 7.71
C ASP A 279 5.85 19.37 6.46
N ILE A 280 6.38 19.69 5.27
CA ILE A 280 5.91 19.12 3.99
C ILE A 280 6.77 17.95 3.49
N ARG A 281 7.87 17.61 4.17
CA ARG A 281 8.75 16.46 3.84
C ARG A 281 9.05 15.69 5.11
N GLN A 282 8.31 14.60 5.32
CA GLN A 282 8.32 13.83 6.56
C GLN A 282 8.67 12.37 6.30
N VAL A 283 9.40 11.79 7.26
CA VAL A 283 9.71 10.36 7.33
C VAL A 283 9.31 9.85 8.70
N VAL A 284 8.40 8.88 8.72
CA VAL A 284 7.71 8.44 9.93
C VAL A 284 7.77 6.92 10.09
N LEU A 285 8.04 6.47 11.32
CA LEU A 285 7.84 5.10 11.78
C LEU A 285 6.64 5.06 12.73
N VAL A 286 5.71 4.17 12.50
CA VAL A 286 4.51 3.98 13.31
C VAL A 286 4.68 2.76 14.20
N ASN A 287 4.62 2.96 15.51
CA ASN A 287 4.71 1.88 16.49
C ASN A 287 3.53 0.91 16.34
N ASN A 288 3.76 -0.36 16.64
CA ASN A 288 2.77 -1.44 16.59
C ASN A 288 2.02 -1.48 15.25
N ALA A 289 2.73 -1.25 14.14
CA ALA A 289 2.18 -1.24 12.80
C ALA A 289 2.91 -2.22 11.89
N THR A 290 2.15 -2.96 11.07
CA THR A 290 2.62 -3.89 10.05
C THR A 290 2.97 -3.17 8.75
N HIS A 291 3.37 -3.92 7.70
CA HIS A 291 3.63 -3.42 6.36
C HIS A 291 2.50 -2.55 5.77
N GLY A 292 1.24 -2.91 6.00
CA GLY A 292 0.06 -2.15 5.57
C GLY A 292 -0.51 -1.23 6.65
N LEU A 293 0.28 -0.88 7.67
CA LEU A 293 -0.11 -0.08 8.82
C LEU A 293 -1.23 -0.70 9.68
N LEU A 294 -1.49 -1.99 9.55
CA LEU A 294 -2.39 -2.68 10.48
C LEU A 294 -1.72 -2.86 11.84
N ARG A 295 -2.51 -3.00 12.89
CA ARG A 295 -2.03 -3.27 14.25
C ARG A 295 -1.21 -4.55 14.31
N ALA A 296 0.06 -4.43 14.65
CA ALA A 296 0.98 -5.57 14.69
C ALA A 296 0.65 -6.57 15.79
N ASP A 297 0.09 -6.13 16.93
CA ASP A 297 -0.35 -7.00 18.01
C ASP A 297 -1.44 -8.03 17.60
N LEU A 298 -2.11 -7.79 16.44
CA LEU A 298 -3.16 -8.66 15.91
C LEU A 298 -2.81 -9.23 14.53
N PHE A 299 -2.22 -8.43 13.63
CA PHE A 299 -2.12 -8.73 12.21
C PHE A 299 -0.69 -8.88 11.71
N ASN A 300 0.31 -9.09 12.58
CA ASN A 300 1.71 -9.18 12.16
C ASN A 300 2.05 -10.54 11.56
N TYR A 301 1.60 -10.73 10.34
CA TYR A 301 1.93 -11.84 9.46
C TYR A 301 2.62 -11.32 8.21
N GLN A 302 3.59 -12.04 7.73
CA GLN A 302 4.33 -11.64 6.54
C GLN A 302 3.43 -11.58 5.29
N LEU A 303 2.47 -12.51 5.18
CA LEU A 303 1.50 -12.54 4.08
C LEU A 303 0.07 -12.68 4.63
N PRO A 304 -0.92 -12.03 4.02
CA PRO A 304 -2.33 -12.21 4.39
C PRO A 304 -2.81 -13.66 4.29
N SER A 305 -2.21 -14.47 3.40
CA SER A 305 -2.52 -15.90 3.26
C SER A 305 -2.13 -16.74 4.49
N GLN A 306 -1.26 -16.22 5.36
CA GLN A 306 -0.86 -16.85 6.62
C GLN A 306 -1.85 -16.55 7.76
N TRP A 307 -2.80 -15.65 7.53
CA TRP A 307 -3.78 -15.32 8.55
C TRP A 307 -4.60 -16.54 8.95
N PRO A 308 -4.76 -16.82 10.25
CA PRO A 308 -5.79 -17.74 10.70
C PRO A 308 -7.17 -17.30 10.18
N TRP A 309 -8.00 -18.25 9.80
CA TRP A 309 -9.29 -17.99 9.16
C TRP A 309 -10.18 -16.96 9.89
N TYR A 310 -10.08 -16.87 11.21
CA TYR A 310 -10.88 -15.94 12.02
C TYR A 310 -10.40 -14.49 11.95
N LEU A 311 -9.12 -14.23 11.58
CA LEU A 311 -8.59 -12.86 11.52
C LEU A 311 -9.25 -12.02 10.43
N GLN A 312 -9.70 -12.63 9.34
CA GLN A 312 -10.46 -11.93 8.31
C GLN A 312 -11.76 -11.34 8.89
N TYR A 313 -12.46 -12.11 9.75
CA TYR A 313 -13.67 -11.61 10.42
C TYR A 313 -13.36 -10.56 11.47
N ILE A 314 -12.24 -10.66 12.16
CA ILE A 314 -11.78 -9.63 13.09
C ILE A 314 -11.47 -8.35 12.31
N PHE A 315 -10.77 -8.43 11.19
CA PHE A 315 -10.48 -7.29 10.32
C PHE A 315 -11.78 -6.61 9.85
N LEU A 316 -12.74 -7.38 9.34
CA LEU A 316 -14.05 -6.87 8.94
C LEU A 316 -14.82 -6.20 10.10
N GLY A 317 -14.78 -6.79 11.28
CA GLY A 317 -15.45 -6.22 12.46
C GLY A 317 -14.73 -5.00 13.04
N MET A 318 -13.44 -4.84 12.79
CA MET A 318 -12.65 -3.69 13.25
C MET A 318 -12.67 -2.52 12.26
N GLY A 319 -12.75 -2.78 10.95
CA GLY A 319 -12.70 -1.73 9.94
C GLY A 319 -11.45 -0.86 10.09
N GLN A 320 -11.62 0.45 10.13
CA GLN A 320 -10.53 1.43 10.37
C GLN A 320 -9.73 1.15 11.64
N LYS A 321 -10.35 0.58 12.68
CA LYS A 321 -9.67 0.23 13.95
C LYS A 321 -8.71 -0.93 13.85
N ALA A 322 -8.66 -1.63 12.70
CA ALA A 322 -7.64 -2.63 12.42
C ALA A 322 -6.28 -1.99 12.13
N PHE A 323 -6.25 -0.72 11.78
CA PHE A 323 -5.02 0.03 11.57
C PHE A 323 -4.39 0.45 12.90
N ALA A 324 -3.07 0.65 12.89
CA ALA A 324 -2.34 1.12 14.05
C ALA A 324 -2.84 2.52 14.47
N GLU A 325 -2.80 2.78 15.76
CA GLU A 325 -3.34 4.02 16.33
C GLU A 325 -2.72 5.25 15.67
N HIS A 326 -3.56 6.19 15.26
CA HIS A 326 -3.19 7.43 14.57
C HIS A 326 -2.50 7.29 13.19
N SER A 327 -2.30 6.09 12.67
CA SER A 327 -1.61 5.94 11.37
C SER A 327 -2.41 6.51 10.20
N LEU A 328 -3.72 6.30 10.19
CA LEU A 328 -4.61 6.84 9.16
C LEU A 328 -4.82 8.35 9.34
N ASP A 329 -5.02 8.81 10.58
CA ASP A 329 -5.15 10.25 10.91
C ASP A 329 -3.90 11.02 10.44
N GLN A 330 -2.71 10.45 10.65
CA GLN A 330 -1.45 11.08 10.22
C GLN A 330 -1.39 11.28 8.70
N ILE A 331 -1.90 10.33 7.93
CA ILE A 331 -1.97 10.44 6.45
C ILE A 331 -2.99 11.50 6.06
N THR A 332 -4.22 11.44 6.62
CA THR A 332 -5.30 12.37 6.25
C THR A 332 -4.98 13.80 6.65
N ASP A 333 -4.54 14.03 7.88
CA ASP A 333 -4.23 15.37 8.40
C ASP A 333 -3.07 16.00 7.63
N TRP A 334 -2.04 15.19 7.30
CA TRP A 334 -0.91 15.68 6.52
C TRP A 334 -1.34 16.04 5.08
N ILE A 335 -2.13 15.21 4.38
CA ILE A 335 -2.64 15.53 3.04
C ILE A 335 -3.44 16.84 3.08
N LEU A 336 -4.37 16.98 4.02
CA LEU A 336 -5.17 18.20 4.16
C LEU A 336 -4.28 19.43 4.40
N THR A 337 -3.31 19.32 5.31
CA THR A 337 -2.38 20.42 5.63
C THR A 337 -1.60 20.90 4.42
N VAL A 338 -1.06 19.99 3.60
CA VAL A 338 -0.22 20.37 2.43
C VAL A 338 -1.04 20.80 1.22
N THR A 339 -2.36 20.55 1.22
CA THR A 339 -3.28 20.93 0.12
C THR A 339 -4.19 22.12 0.47
N GLU A 340 -4.13 22.66 1.69
CA GLU A 340 -4.85 23.88 2.09
C GLU A 340 -4.21 25.18 1.59
N ASN A 341 -2.96 25.13 1.08
CA ASN A 341 -2.19 26.29 0.63
C ASN A 341 -2.28 26.46 -0.92
#